data_897841f8754f293a778ba902a40d1886
#
_entry.id   897841f8754f293a778ba902a40d1886
#
_cell.length_a   1.000
_cell.length_b   1.000
_cell.length_c   1.000
_cell.angle_alpha   90.00
_cell.angle_beta   90.00
_cell.angle_gamma   90.00
#
_symmetry.space_group_name_H-M   'P 1'
#
loop_
_entity.id
_entity.type
_entity.pdbx_description
1 polymer ?
#
loop_
_entity_poly.entity_id
_entity_poly.type
_entity_poly.pdbx_seq_one_letter_code
_entity_poly.pdbx_strand_id
1 'polypeptide(L)' 'MSERTVAVVSPNVTNGVVVNCEVVAPDWVNDDPTHLIEYTPEQPAAIGWAVIDGVVQVPPPPPEPDEE' A
#
# COMPACT_ATOMS: atom_id res chain seq x y z
N MET A 1 5.51 19.96 -7.63
CA MET A 1 4.66 18.81 -7.92
C MET A 1 5.18 17.63 -7.14
N SER A 2 4.31 16.95 -6.49
CA SER A 2 4.70 15.80 -5.70
C SER A 2 4.65 14.54 -6.53
N GLU A 3 5.60 13.66 -6.29
CA GLU A 3 5.53 12.33 -6.84
C GLU A 3 4.36 11.58 -6.22
N ARG A 4 3.87 10.59 -6.94
CA ARG A 4 2.80 9.75 -6.45
C ARG A 4 3.36 8.37 -6.13
N THR A 5 2.73 7.68 -5.21
CA THR A 5 3.21 6.38 -4.76
C THR A 5 2.13 5.35 -4.99
N VAL A 6 2.55 4.16 -5.42
CA VAL A 6 1.67 3.07 -5.82
C VAL A 6 2.15 1.80 -5.17
N ALA A 7 1.22 1.01 -4.66
CA ALA A 7 1.52 -0.31 -4.10
C ALA A 7 1.11 -1.38 -5.09
N VAL A 8 1.96 -2.38 -5.24
CA VAL A 8 1.66 -3.56 -6.05
C VAL A 8 1.10 -4.62 -5.10
N VAL A 9 -0.09 -5.11 -5.41
CA VAL A 9 -0.82 -6.02 -4.54
C VAL A 9 -1.05 -7.34 -5.27
N SER A 10 -0.80 -8.44 -4.61
CA SER A 10 -0.97 -9.76 -5.19
C SER A 10 -1.83 -10.60 -4.23
N PRO A 11 -2.79 -11.35 -4.73
CA PRO A 11 -3.13 -11.59 -6.13
C PRO A 11 -3.94 -10.45 -6.79
N ASN A 12 -4.57 -9.58 -6.00
CA ASN A 12 -5.29 -8.43 -6.55
C ASN A 12 -5.54 -7.41 -5.45
N VAL A 13 -5.98 -6.21 -5.87
CA VAL A 13 -6.17 -5.11 -4.93
C VAL A 13 -7.42 -5.25 -4.07
N THR A 14 -8.31 -6.17 -4.41
CA THR A 14 -9.50 -6.40 -3.59
C THR A 14 -9.16 -7.21 -2.36
N ASN A 15 -8.36 -8.27 -2.53
CA ASN A 15 -7.93 -9.09 -1.42
C ASN A 15 -6.54 -9.60 -1.73
N GLY A 16 -5.55 -9.07 -1.03
CA GLY A 16 -4.18 -9.46 -1.30
C GLY A 16 -3.22 -8.90 -0.28
N VAL A 17 -1.96 -8.90 -0.66
CA VAL A 17 -0.88 -8.41 0.19
C VAL A 17 0.00 -7.52 -0.67
N VAL A 18 0.44 -6.41 -0.11
CA VAL A 18 1.36 -5.51 -0.80
C VAL A 18 2.71 -6.22 -0.95
N VAL A 19 3.15 -6.37 -2.20
CA VAL A 19 4.40 -7.06 -2.48
C VAL A 19 5.49 -6.12 -2.95
N ASN A 20 5.12 -4.88 -3.33
CA ASN A 20 6.09 -3.88 -3.75
C ASN A 20 5.46 -2.50 -3.66
N CYS A 21 6.30 -1.49 -3.56
CA CYS A 21 5.87 -0.10 -3.58
C CYS A 21 6.72 0.65 -4.58
N GLU A 22 6.09 1.51 -5.39
CA GLU A 22 6.77 2.21 -6.46
C GLU A 22 6.42 3.69 -6.42
N VAL A 23 7.36 4.51 -6.87
CA VAL A 23 7.15 5.94 -7.03
C VAL A 23 6.90 6.19 -8.50
N VAL A 24 5.85 6.95 -8.80
CA VAL A 24 5.46 7.23 -10.18
C VAL A 24 5.35 8.73 -10.39
N ALA A 25 5.36 9.14 -11.65
CA ALA A 25 5.27 10.55 -12.01
C ALA A 25 3.89 11.11 -11.62
N PRO A 26 3.78 12.43 -11.44
CA PRO A 26 2.49 13.02 -11.07
C PRO A 26 1.39 12.82 -12.12
N ASP A 27 1.77 12.62 -13.37
CA ASP A 27 0.80 12.39 -14.45
C ASP A 27 0.58 10.90 -14.72
N TRP A 28 1.06 10.04 -13.85
CA TRP A 28 0.90 8.60 -14.00
C TRP A 28 -0.58 8.21 -14.00
N VAL A 29 -0.92 7.28 -14.87
CA VAL A 29 -2.28 6.74 -14.96
C VAL A 29 -2.20 5.26 -14.64
N ASN A 30 -3.13 4.81 -13.79
CA ASN A 30 -3.16 3.40 -13.39
C ASN A 30 -3.66 2.55 -14.56
N ASP A 31 -2.76 1.81 -15.17
CA ASP A 31 -3.11 0.92 -16.28
C ASP A 31 -3.27 -0.53 -15.83
N ASP A 32 -3.19 -0.79 -14.54
CA ASP A 32 -3.38 -2.14 -14.00
C ASP A 32 -4.11 -2.04 -12.66
N PRO A 33 -5.40 -1.64 -12.67
CA PRO A 33 -6.13 -1.45 -11.42
C PRO A 33 -6.38 -2.75 -10.65
N THR A 34 -6.10 -3.90 -11.26
CA THR A 34 -6.23 -5.16 -10.57
C THR A 34 -5.11 -5.38 -9.56
N HIS A 35 -3.92 -4.87 -9.86
CA HIS A 35 -2.73 -5.11 -9.03
C HIS A 35 -2.13 -3.85 -8.44
N LEU A 36 -2.51 -2.67 -8.93
CA LEU A 36 -1.90 -1.42 -8.50
C LEU A 36 -2.92 -0.57 -7.77
N ILE A 37 -2.52 -0.06 -6.62
CA ILE A 37 -3.36 0.85 -5.85
C ILE A 37 -2.48 2.01 -5.40
N GLU A 38 -2.97 3.22 -5.64
CA GLU A 38 -2.27 4.42 -5.21
C GLU A 38 -2.48 4.63 -3.71
N TYR A 39 -1.43 5.01 -3.01
CA TYR A 39 -1.55 5.28 -1.60
C TYR A 39 -0.94 6.65 -1.28
N THR A 40 -1.32 7.19 -0.13
CA THR A 40 -0.94 8.53 0.31
C THR A 40 -0.50 8.46 1.77
N PRO A 41 0.10 9.55 2.30
CA PRO A 41 0.43 9.55 3.73
C PRO A 41 -0.79 9.37 4.64
N GLU A 42 -1.98 9.73 4.18
CA GLU A 42 -3.19 9.52 4.98
C GLU A 42 -3.69 8.08 4.91
N GLN A 43 -3.36 7.39 3.82
CA GLN A 43 -3.67 5.97 3.69
C GLN A 43 -2.40 5.26 3.25
N PRO A 44 -1.47 5.07 4.18
CA PRO A 44 -0.17 4.53 3.81
C PRO A 44 -0.25 3.06 3.45
N ALA A 45 0.77 2.60 2.74
CA ALA A 45 0.93 1.21 2.42
C ALA A 45 2.40 0.84 2.55
N ALA A 46 2.66 -0.41 2.85
CA ALA A 46 4.02 -0.92 2.94
C ALA A 46 4.03 -2.38 2.55
N ILE A 47 5.19 -2.86 2.15
CA ILE A 47 5.35 -4.25 1.74
C ILE A 47 4.97 -5.14 2.92
N GLY A 48 4.11 -6.12 2.65
CA GLY A 48 3.67 -7.06 3.66
C GLY A 48 2.32 -6.73 4.28
N TRP A 49 1.79 -5.54 4.02
CA TRP A 49 0.48 -5.15 4.56
C TRP A 49 -0.63 -5.79 3.73
N ALA A 50 -1.71 -6.18 4.42
CA ALA A 50 -2.84 -6.80 3.75
C ALA A 50 -3.73 -5.74 3.11
N VAL A 51 -4.43 -6.14 2.04
CA VAL A 51 -5.45 -5.31 1.40
C VAL A 51 -6.75 -6.10 1.43
N ILE A 52 -7.81 -5.50 1.97
CA ILE A 52 -9.11 -6.14 2.10
C ILE A 52 -10.14 -5.18 1.55
N ASP A 53 -10.95 -5.67 0.59
CA ASP A 53 -11.99 -4.88 -0.07
C ASP A 53 -11.42 -3.59 -0.70
N GLY A 54 -10.20 -3.67 -1.23
CA GLY A 54 -9.59 -2.54 -1.88
C GLY A 54 -8.99 -1.51 -0.94
N VAL A 55 -8.95 -1.81 0.37
CA VAL A 55 -8.42 -0.89 1.38
C VAL A 55 -7.20 -1.52 2.03
N VAL A 56 -6.11 -0.77 2.04
CA VAL A 56 -4.88 -1.24 2.68
C VAL A 56 -5.08 -1.21 4.20
N GLN A 57 -4.80 -2.33 4.84
CA GLN A 57 -4.99 -2.48 6.28
C GLN A 57 -3.69 -2.13 6.98
N VAL A 58 -3.72 -1.06 7.77
CA VAL A 58 -2.57 -0.68 8.58
C VAL A 58 -2.49 -1.64 9.75
N PRO A 59 -1.42 -2.42 9.88
CA PRO A 59 -1.32 -3.35 10.99
C PRO A 59 -1.16 -2.58 12.30
N PRO A 60 -1.59 -3.16 13.42
CA PRO A 60 -1.36 -2.52 14.69
C PRO A 60 0.13 -2.41 14.97
N PRO A 61 0.56 -1.36 15.68
CA PRO A 61 1.97 -1.25 16.03
C PRO A 61 2.39 -2.44 16.90
N PRO A 62 3.65 -2.85 16.82
CA PRO A 62 4.12 -3.93 17.69
C PRO A 62 4.05 -3.47 19.13
N PRO A 63 3.82 -4.40 20.07
CA PRO A 63 3.81 -4.03 21.47
C PRO A 63 5.19 -3.53 21.87
N GLU A 64 5.19 -2.50 22.69
CA GLU A 64 6.45 -1.98 23.18
C GLU A 64 7.06 -2.97 24.17
N PRO A 65 8.38 -3.12 24.13
CA PRO A 65 9.02 -3.98 25.13
C PRO A 65 8.89 -3.34 26.49
N ASP A 66 8.69 -4.20 27.49
CA ASP A 66 8.69 -3.72 28.85
C ASP A 66 10.09 -3.26 29.22
N GLU A 67 10.17 -2.02 29.65
CA GLU A 67 11.43 -1.47 30.11
C GLU A 67 11.51 -1.67 31.61
N GLU A 68 12.61 -2.22 32.06
CA GLU A 68 12.77 -2.46 33.48
C GLU A 68 13.85 -1.64 34.09
#